data_2bac76d7718651e6b5d9c5689a423b9a
#
_entry.id   2bac76d7718651e6b5d9c5689a423b9a
#
_cell.length_a   1.000
_cell.length_b   1.000
_cell.length_c   1.000
_cell.angle_alpha   90.00
_cell.angle_beta   90.00
_cell.angle_gamma   90.00
#
_symmetry.space_group_name_H-M   'P 1'
#
loop_
_entity.id
_entity.type
_entity.pdbx_description
1 polymer ?
#
loop_
_entity_poly.entity_id
_entity_poly.type
_entity_poly.pdbx_seq_one_letter_code
_entity_poly.pdbx_strand_id
1 'polypeptide(L)'
;MKTKRVLFILLALFAVQVSLFAQEKKMTRKEKEAAWRAERLKKRAQEERQIMHSDSIQYVQAINAIRNGSWALEASNVTFNNGVTRFVTESTNFVSVDDGQAVVQTAFNNSNINSPNGLGGITLEGRVLDEELKMDKEGNVYYNYNIQGAEISATVNVVITAHTNQATATVNPKFSSRQMTMSGYIYPYESAGVIEGTSGYY
;
A
#
# COMPACT_ATOMS: atom_id res chain seq x y z
N MET A 1 -18.12 -74.19 23.61
CA MET A 1 -18.46 -73.81 22.19
C MET A 1 -18.71 -72.32 21.98
N LYS A 2 -19.26 -71.57 22.93
CA LYS A 2 -19.59 -70.12 22.78
C LYS A 2 -18.37 -69.21 22.67
N THR A 3 -17.30 -69.47 23.42
CA THR A 3 -16.08 -68.68 23.43
C THR A 3 -15.29 -68.69 22.11
N LYS A 4 -15.25 -69.84 21.42
CA LYS A 4 -14.59 -69.95 20.11
C LYS A 4 -15.31 -69.16 19.02
N ARG A 5 -16.65 -69.05 19.09
CA ARG A 5 -17.45 -68.26 18.13
C ARG A 5 -17.26 -66.75 18.34
N VAL A 6 -17.16 -66.27 19.57
CA VAL A 6 -16.88 -64.87 19.90
C VAL A 6 -15.49 -64.46 19.44
N LEU A 7 -14.49 -65.35 19.63
CA LEU A 7 -13.13 -65.08 19.17
C LEU A 7 -13.04 -64.97 17.65
N PHE A 8 -13.77 -65.80 16.91
CA PHE A 8 -13.83 -65.76 15.44
C PHE A 8 -14.50 -64.46 14.94
N ILE A 9 -15.55 -63.97 15.59
CA ILE A 9 -16.23 -62.70 15.23
C ILE A 9 -15.31 -61.51 15.50
N LEU A 10 -14.58 -61.51 16.60
CA LEU A 10 -13.61 -60.45 16.90
C LEU A 10 -12.44 -60.44 15.91
N LEU A 11 -11.96 -61.60 15.49
CA LEU A 11 -10.89 -61.73 14.49
C LEU A 11 -11.37 -61.27 13.09
N ALA A 12 -12.61 -61.57 12.72
CA ALA A 12 -13.21 -61.15 11.47
C ALA A 12 -13.43 -59.62 11.46
N LEU A 13 -13.89 -59.02 12.54
CA LEU A 13 -14.03 -57.57 12.69
C LEU A 13 -12.68 -56.86 12.63
N PHE A 14 -11.62 -57.43 13.22
CA PHE A 14 -10.29 -56.86 13.12
C PHE A 14 -9.68 -56.95 11.73
N ALA A 15 -9.95 -58.04 10.97
CA ALA A 15 -9.52 -58.19 9.59
C ALA A 15 -10.22 -57.21 8.65
N VAL A 16 -11.49 -56.88 8.90
CA VAL A 16 -12.23 -55.86 8.14
C VAL A 16 -11.68 -54.45 8.42
N GLN A 17 -11.29 -54.13 9.66
CA GLN A 17 -10.65 -52.84 9.97
C GLN A 17 -9.27 -52.70 9.32
N VAL A 18 -8.47 -53.74 9.31
CA VAL A 18 -7.15 -53.77 8.67
C VAL A 18 -7.27 -53.60 7.14
N SER A 19 -8.29 -54.21 6.52
CA SER A 19 -8.52 -54.07 5.09
C SER A 19 -9.00 -52.66 4.68
N LEU A 20 -9.73 -51.96 5.55
CA LEU A 20 -10.12 -50.56 5.34
C LEU A 20 -8.90 -49.60 5.44
N PHE A 21 -7.94 -49.88 6.32
CA PHE A 21 -6.69 -49.10 6.41
C PHE A 21 -5.70 -49.44 5.27
N ALA A 22 -5.78 -50.60 4.65
CA ALA A 22 -4.88 -51.00 3.56
C ALA A 22 -5.30 -50.48 2.17
N GLN A 23 -6.47 -49.85 2.05
CA GLN A 23 -6.92 -49.18 0.83
C GLN A 23 -6.59 -47.70 0.77
N GLU A 24 -5.43 -47.25 1.27
CA GLU A 24 -4.84 -46.03 0.78
C GLU A 24 -4.47 -46.23 -0.70
N LYS A 25 -5.40 -45.86 -1.56
CA LYS A 25 -5.22 -45.88 -3.01
C LYS A 25 -3.97 -45.03 -3.30
N LYS A 26 -2.85 -45.69 -3.57
CA LYS A 26 -1.61 -44.97 -3.93
C LYS A 26 -1.90 -44.11 -5.14
N MET A 27 -2.02 -42.82 -4.92
CA MET A 27 -2.25 -41.83 -5.99
C MET A 27 -1.17 -41.98 -7.05
N THR A 28 -1.60 -42.06 -8.29
CA THR A 28 -0.71 -42.08 -9.46
C THR A 28 0.08 -40.76 -9.51
N ARG A 29 1.22 -40.77 -10.22
CA ARG A 29 2.04 -39.54 -10.41
C ARG A 29 1.20 -38.37 -10.98
N LYS A 30 0.31 -38.68 -11.95
CA LYS A 30 -0.59 -37.68 -12.56
C LYS A 30 -1.61 -37.12 -11.56
N GLU A 31 -2.18 -37.97 -10.69
CA GLU A 31 -3.12 -37.54 -9.64
C GLU A 31 -2.44 -36.67 -8.60
N LYS A 32 -1.18 -36.99 -8.21
CA LYS A 32 -0.39 -36.14 -7.29
C LYS A 32 -0.09 -34.78 -7.90
N GLU A 33 0.30 -34.75 -9.19
CA GLU A 33 0.55 -33.50 -9.89
C GLU A 33 -0.72 -32.65 -10.01
N ALA A 34 -1.87 -33.26 -10.30
CA ALA A 34 -3.16 -32.58 -10.38
C ALA A 34 -3.59 -32.03 -9.02
N ALA A 35 -3.46 -32.84 -7.95
CA ALA A 35 -3.74 -32.39 -6.58
C ALA A 35 -2.86 -31.21 -6.17
N TRP A 36 -1.56 -31.28 -6.44
CA TRP A 36 -0.61 -30.19 -6.15
C TRP A 36 -0.93 -28.89 -6.93
N ARG A 37 -1.31 -29.02 -8.22
CA ARG A 37 -1.76 -27.86 -9.01
C ARG A 37 -3.04 -27.25 -8.44
N ALA A 38 -4.01 -28.10 -8.07
CA ALA A 38 -5.26 -27.63 -7.46
C ALA A 38 -5.03 -26.93 -6.11
N GLU A 39 -4.13 -27.45 -5.29
CA GLU A 39 -3.75 -26.85 -4.01
C GLU A 39 -3.08 -25.49 -4.20
N ARG A 40 -2.14 -25.40 -5.16
CA ARG A 40 -1.49 -24.11 -5.51
C ARG A 40 -2.49 -23.06 -5.99
N LEU A 41 -3.47 -23.47 -6.82
CA LEU A 41 -4.52 -22.58 -7.30
C LEU A 41 -5.41 -22.09 -6.16
N LYS A 42 -5.80 -22.99 -5.24
CA LYS A 42 -6.57 -22.60 -4.04
C LYS A 42 -5.79 -21.62 -3.16
N LYS A 43 -4.50 -21.89 -2.93
CA LYS A 43 -3.64 -21.00 -2.14
C LYS A 43 -3.52 -19.61 -2.77
N ARG A 44 -3.26 -19.53 -4.07
CA ARG A 44 -3.22 -18.26 -4.81
C ARG A 44 -4.55 -17.49 -4.71
N ALA A 45 -5.66 -18.17 -4.93
CA ALA A 45 -6.98 -17.54 -4.81
C ALA A 45 -7.30 -17.04 -3.39
N GLN A 46 -6.78 -17.70 -2.37
CA GLN A 46 -6.88 -17.22 -0.98
C GLN A 46 -6.00 -15.98 -0.75
N GLU A 47 -4.75 -16.01 -1.21
CA GLU A 47 -3.82 -14.87 -1.14
C GLU A 47 -4.39 -13.64 -1.86
N GLU A 48 -4.90 -13.81 -3.08
CA GLU A 48 -5.54 -12.73 -3.85
C GLU A 48 -6.75 -12.12 -3.11
N ARG A 49 -7.60 -12.96 -2.48
CA ARG A 49 -8.74 -12.46 -1.68
C ARG A 49 -8.28 -11.68 -0.45
N GLN A 50 -7.21 -12.11 0.21
CA GLN A 50 -6.66 -11.41 1.36
C GLN A 50 -6.08 -10.06 0.96
N ILE A 51 -5.35 -9.99 -0.17
CA ILE A 51 -4.81 -8.75 -0.72
C ILE A 51 -5.97 -7.79 -1.05
N MET A 52 -6.97 -8.21 -1.82
CA MET A 52 -8.13 -7.37 -2.17
C MET A 52 -8.88 -6.85 -0.93
N HIS A 53 -8.99 -7.66 0.11
CA HIS A 53 -9.64 -7.24 1.36
C HIS A 53 -8.80 -6.20 2.10
N SER A 54 -7.48 -6.40 2.17
CA SER A 54 -6.54 -5.44 2.75
C SER A 54 -6.56 -4.10 2.01
N ASP A 55 -6.48 -4.15 0.68
CA ASP A 55 -6.48 -2.97 -0.19
C ASP A 55 -7.78 -2.16 -0.02
N SER A 56 -8.93 -2.85 0.08
CA SER A 56 -10.22 -2.19 0.30
C SER A 56 -10.29 -1.45 1.65
N ILE A 57 -9.71 -2.02 2.70
CA ILE A 57 -9.63 -1.36 4.01
C ILE A 57 -8.72 -0.13 3.93
N GLN A 58 -7.54 -0.27 3.34
CA GLN A 58 -6.59 0.83 3.19
C GLN A 58 -7.15 1.95 2.32
N TYR A 59 -7.90 1.63 1.27
CA TYR A 59 -8.60 2.61 0.46
C TYR A 59 -9.59 3.45 1.27
N VAL A 60 -10.43 2.81 2.10
CA VAL A 60 -11.38 3.51 2.95
C VAL A 60 -10.66 4.40 3.98
N GLN A 61 -9.57 3.90 4.55
CA GLN A 61 -8.75 4.67 5.50
C GLN A 61 -8.13 5.90 4.82
N ALA A 62 -7.58 5.75 3.61
CA ALA A 62 -6.99 6.85 2.84
C ALA A 62 -8.02 7.94 2.50
N ILE A 63 -9.23 7.55 2.05
CA ILE A 63 -10.30 8.51 1.76
C ILE A 63 -10.74 9.25 3.03
N ASN A 64 -10.90 8.54 4.14
CA ASN A 64 -11.29 9.15 5.40
C ASN A 64 -10.20 10.10 5.92
N ALA A 65 -8.93 9.74 5.79
CA ALA A 65 -7.80 10.59 6.15
C ALA A 65 -7.80 11.91 5.37
N ILE A 66 -8.02 11.86 4.04
CA ILE A 66 -8.16 13.07 3.22
C ILE A 66 -9.37 13.91 3.66
N ARG A 67 -10.54 13.30 3.87
CA ARG A 67 -11.74 14.01 4.32
C ARG A 67 -11.57 14.68 5.67
N ASN A 68 -10.77 14.09 6.53
CA ASN A 68 -10.46 14.62 7.86
C ASN A 68 -9.33 15.67 7.83
N GLY A 69 -8.69 15.89 6.67
CA GLY A 69 -7.56 16.82 6.55
C GLY A 69 -6.31 16.39 7.32
N SER A 70 -6.12 15.07 7.54
CA SER A 70 -4.96 14.52 8.27
C SER A 70 -4.47 13.24 7.59
N TRP A 71 -3.52 13.41 6.64
CA TRP A 71 -3.02 12.32 5.79
C TRP A 71 -1.60 12.59 5.33
N ALA A 72 -0.88 11.53 4.95
CA ALA A 72 0.39 11.61 4.25
C ALA A 72 0.45 10.62 3.09
N LEU A 73 0.96 11.07 1.94
CA LEU A 73 1.39 10.24 0.83
C LEU A 73 2.88 9.97 1.00
N GLU A 74 3.24 8.76 1.35
CA GLU A 74 4.62 8.26 1.39
C GLU A 74 5.04 7.85 -0.01
N ALA A 75 5.99 8.58 -0.60
CA ALA A 75 6.39 8.38 -1.98
C ALA A 75 7.52 7.37 -2.13
N SER A 76 7.30 6.33 -2.92
CA SER A 76 8.33 5.36 -3.33
C SER A 76 9.13 5.82 -4.56
N ASN A 77 8.58 6.76 -5.32
CA ASN A 77 9.28 7.37 -6.46
C ASN A 77 8.86 8.82 -6.69
N VAL A 78 9.77 9.58 -7.28
CA VAL A 78 9.57 10.98 -7.70
C VAL A 78 9.92 11.10 -9.18
N THR A 79 9.00 11.62 -9.97
CA THR A 79 9.18 11.91 -11.40
C THR A 79 9.22 13.41 -11.61
N PHE A 80 10.26 13.91 -12.26
CA PHE A 80 10.46 15.31 -12.58
C PHE A 80 9.86 15.67 -13.94
N ASN A 81 9.68 16.97 -14.20
CA ASN A 81 9.13 17.49 -15.46
C ASN A 81 9.89 17.09 -16.74
N ASN A 82 11.18 16.72 -16.60
CA ASN A 82 11.98 16.18 -17.72
C ASN A 82 11.80 14.67 -17.95
N GLY A 83 10.85 14.02 -17.26
CA GLY A 83 10.55 12.59 -17.35
C GLY A 83 11.50 11.69 -16.57
N VAL A 84 12.51 12.24 -15.87
CA VAL A 84 13.39 11.43 -15.04
C VAL A 84 12.66 10.99 -13.78
N THR A 85 12.60 9.68 -13.55
CA THR A 85 12.06 9.07 -12.34
C THR A 85 13.19 8.56 -11.43
N ARG A 86 13.07 8.80 -10.14
CA ARG A 86 13.98 8.29 -9.11
C ARG A 86 13.20 7.54 -8.05
N PHE A 87 13.66 6.36 -7.68
CA PHE A 87 13.19 5.66 -6.48
C PHE A 87 13.80 6.32 -5.25
N VAL A 88 12.98 6.50 -4.23
CA VAL A 88 13.33 7.27 -3.04
C VAL A 88 12.90 6.52 -1.77
N THR A 89 13.39 6.98 -0.63
CA THR A 89 12.98 6.45 0.68
C THR A 89 11.65 7.08 1.07
N GLU A 90 10.66 6.28 1.34
CA GLU A 90 9.27 6.69 1.58
C GLU A 90 9.14 7.62 2.80
N SER A 91 9.83 7.32 3.89
CA SER A 91 9.74 8.11 5.13
C SER A 91 10.27 9.54 5.01
N THR A 92 11.12 9.84 4.03
CA THR A 92 11.73 11.15 3.83
C THR A 92 11.28 11.85 2.55
N ASN A 93 10.42 11.20 1.76
CA ASN A 93 9.84 11.78 0.53
C ASN A 93 8.33 11.63 0.60
N PHE A 94 7.65 12.71 0.88
CA PHE A 94 6.21 12.68 1.13
C PHE A 94 5.52 14.00 0.80
N VAL A 95 4.21 13.92 0.67
CA VAL A 95 3.28 15.05 0.70
C VAL A 95 2.30 14.78 1.82
N SER A 96 2.14 15.71 2.73
CA SER A 96 1.19 15.57 3.82
C SER A 96 0.32 16.81 3.99
N VAL A 97 -0.82 16.59 4.61
CA VAL A 97 -1.70 17.62 5.16
C VAL A 97 -2.09 17.19 6.56
N ASP A 98 -1.92 18.09 7.52
CA ASP A 98 -2.38 17.91 8.88
C ASP A 98 -2.78 19.26 9.48
N ASP A 99 -3.96 19.33 10.09
CA ASP A 99 -4.53 20.56 10.70
C ASP A 99 -4.44 21.81 9.79
N GLY A 100 -4.73 21.63 8.49
CA GLY A 100 -4.70 22.71 7.50
C GLY A 100 -3.30 23.17 7.07
N GLN A 101 -2.25 22.50 7.54
CA GLN A 101 -0.87 22.70 7.08
C GLN A 101 -0.49 21.60 6.10
N ALA A 102 0.13 21.96 4.99
CA ALA A 102 0.67 21.02 4.03
C ALA A 102 2.20 21.06 4.06
N VAL A 103 2.80 19.87 3.97
CA VAL A 103 4.25 19.70 3.81
C VAL A 103 4.51 18.95 2.51
N VAL A 104 5.46 19.44 1.73
CA VAL A 104 6.02 18.76 0.57
C VAL A 104 7.50 18.57 0.79
N GLN A 105 7.94 17.34 0.96
CA GLN A 105 9.33 17.04 1.22
C GLN A 105 9.91 16.10 0.18
N THR A 106 11.12 16.43 -0.28
CA THR A 106 11.97 15.53 -1.05
C THR A 106 13.33 15.41 -0.39
N ALA A 107 13.88 14.19 -0.39
CA ALA A 107 15.23 13.90 0.09
C ALA A 107 15.85 12.87 -0.84
N PHE A 108 16.95 13.24 -1.48
CA PHE A 108 17.70 12.34 -2.34
C PHE A 108 18.97 11.95 -1.59
N ASN A 109 19.26 10.66 -1.46
CA ASN A 109 20.43 10.11 -0.77
C ASN A 109 21.79 10.58 -1.35
N ASN A 110 21.90 11.85 -1.67
CA ASN A 110 23.14 12.51 -1.97
C ASN A 110 23.73 13.00 -0.66
N SER A 111 24.92 12.54 -0.32
CA SER A 111 25.73 12.83 0.88
C SER A 111 25.99 14.32 1.16
N ASN A 112 25.17 15.24 0.67
CA ASN A 112 25.24 16.66 0.94
C ASN A 112 24.50 16.97 2.24
N ILE A 113 25.22 16.85 3.35
CA ILE A 113 24.84 17.38 4.68
C ILE A 113 24.49 18.88 4.65
N ASN A 114 24.80 19.60 3.58
CA ASN A 114 24.50 21.01 3.35
C ASN A 114 23.21 21.25 2.57
N SER A 115 22.32 20.24 2.46
CA SER A 115 21.01 20.47 1.86
C SER A 115 20.12 21.29 2.78
N PRO A 116 19.19 22.11 2.24
CA PRO A 116 18.33 22.98 3.04
C PRO A 116 17.58 22.26 4.17
N ASN A 117 17.11 21.02 3.93
CA ASN A 117 16.37 20.25 4.95
C ASN A 117 17.23 19.29 5.78
N GLY A 118 18.55 19.29 5.62
CA GLY A 118 19.46 18.37 6.31
C GLY A 118 19.37 16.90 5.87
N LEU A 119 18.47 16.57 4.93
CA LEU A 119 18.18 15.20 4.45
C LEU A 119 18.58 14.96 2.98
N GLY A 120 19.27 15.92 2.37
CA GLY A 120 19.67 15.82 0.96
C GLY A 120 18.62 16.37 -0.04
N GLY A 121 17.71 17.23 0.42
CA GLY A 121 16.62 17.78 -0.39
C GLY A 121 16.06 19.09 0.14
N ILE A 122 14.75 19.25 0.00
CA ILE A 122 13.99 20.42 0.46
C ILE A 122 12.74 19.99 1.19
N THR A 123 12.35 20.76 2.21
CA THR A 123 11.05 20.69 2.89
C THR A 123 10.37 22.04 2.72
N LEU A 124 9.16 22.03 2.19
CA LEU A 124 8.34 23.21 1.91
C LEU A 124 7.04 23.10 2.67
N GLU A 125 6.70 24.11 3.46
CA GLU A 125 5.50 24.15 4.29
C GLU A 125 4.60 25.30 3.88
N GLY A 126 3.29 25.10 4.03
CA GLY A 126 2.31 26.14 3.76
C GLY A 126 0.90 25.74 4.17
N ARG A 127 0.01 26.73 4.20
CA ARG A 127 -1.41 26.49 4.47
C ARG A 127 -2.11 25.92 3.25
N VAL A 128 -3.03 25.02 3.51
CA VAL A 128 -3.95 24.47 2.51
C VAL A 128 -5.07 25.46 2.23
N LEU A 129 -5.35 25.70 0.95
CA LEU A 129 -6.41 26.61 0.47
C LEU A 129 -7.13 25.94 -0.71
N ASP A 130 -8.38 26.35 -0.95
CA ASP A 130 -9.16 25.99 -2.14
C ASP A 130 -9.25 24.47 -2.38
N GLU A 131 -9.60 23.72 -1.36
CA GLU A 131 -9.71 22.26 -1.42
C GLU A 131 -10.92 21.81 -2.25
N GLU A 132 -10.70 20.85 -3.13
CA GLU A 132 -11.73 20.20 -3.90
C GLU A 132 -11.54 18.68 -3.91
N LEU A 133 -12.53 17.93 -3.42
CA LEU A 133 -12.53 16.46 -3.40
C LEU A 133 -13.63 15.94 -4.32
N LYS A 134 -13.26 15.12 -5.31
CA LYS A 134 -14.17 14.46 -6.25
C LYS A 134 -13.90 12.98 -6.32
N MET A 135 -14.93 12.20 -6.62
CA MET A 135 -14.82 10.77 -6.89
C MET A 135 -15.52 10.48 -8.22
N ASP A 136 -14.88 9.68 -9.06
CA ASP A 136 -15.48 9.21 -10.30
C ASP A 136 -16.33 7.94 -10.08
N LYS A 137 -16.95 7.45 -11.16
CA LYS A 137 -17.84 6.28 -11.12
C LYS A 137 -17.08 4.97 -10.91
N GLU A 138 -15.82 4.94 -11.25
CA GLU A 138 -14.90 3.81 -11.07
C GLU A 138 -14.37 3.74 -9.63
N GLY A 139 -14.52 4.83 -8.85
CA GLY A 139 -14.03 4.95 -7.48
C GLY A 139 -12.65 5.59 -7.37
N ASN A 140 -12.08 6.16 -8.45
CA ASN A 140 -10.87 6.97 -8.29
C ASN A 140 -11.22 8.29 -7.59
N VAL A 141 -10.33 8.72 -6.69
CA VAL A 141 -10.52 9.94 -5.93
C VAL A 141 -9.53 10.99 -6.42
N TYR A 142 -10.05 12.17 -6.69
CA TYR A 142 -9.31 13.35 -7.12
C TYR A 142 -9.40 14.41 -6.03
N TYR A 143 -8.27 14.74 -5.42
CA TYR A 143 -8.18 15.77 -4.40
C TYR A 143 -7.21 16.87 -4.85
N ASN A 144 -7.73 18.07 -5.02
CA ASN A 144 -6.98 19.21 -5.51
C ASN A 144 -6.98 20.30 -4.43
N TYR A 145 -5.85 20.94 -4.24
CA TYR A 145 -5.71 22.06 -3.32
C TYR A 145 -4.54 22.96 -3.68
N ASN A 146 -4.53 24.17 -3.13
CA ASN A 146 -3.43 25.08 -3.21
C ASN A 146 -2.63 25.10 -1.91
N ILE A 147 -1.31 25.18 -2.00
CA ILE A 147 -0.43 25.46 -0.86
C ILE A 147 0.03 26.91 -0.96
N GLN A 148 -0.07 27.63 0.14
CA GLN A 148 0.46 28.99 0.27
C GLN A 148 1.33 29.07 1.52
N GLY A 149 2.63 29.23 1.34
CA GLY A 149 3.64 29.40 2.38
C GLY A 149 4.63 30.49 2.03
N ALA A 150 5.61 30.71 2.89
CA ALA A 150 6.66 31.70 2.65
C ALA A 150 7.54 31.34 1.45
N GLU A 151 7.83 30.05 1.30
CA GLU A 151 8.74 29.51 0.28
C GLU A 151 8.03 28.73 -0.82
N ILE A 152 6.73 28.42 -0.63
CA ILE A 152 5.95 27.67 -1.60
C ILE A 152 4.62 28.36 -1.93
N SER A 153 4.33 28.48 -3.23
CA SER A 153 2.98 28.68 -3.75
C SER A 153 2.80 27.67 -4.89
N ALA A 154 1.96 26.67 -4.64
CA ALA A 154 1.78 25.57 -5.57
C ALA A 154 0.33 25.08 -5.61
N THR A 155 -0.06 24.46 -6.72
CA THR A 155 -1.27 23.64 -6.81
C THR A 155 -0.84 22.18 -6.70
N VAL A 156 -1.53 21.42 -5.86
CA VAL A 156 -1.31 19.99 -5.68
C VAL A 156 -2.54 19.24 -6.15
N ASN A 157 -2.30 18.26 -7.02
CA ASN A 157 -3.35 17.37 -7.53
C ASN A 157 -3.02 15.96 -7.06
N VAL A 158 -3.86 15.38 -6.21
CA VAL A 158 -3.73 14.01 -5.71
C VAL A 158 -4.76 13.13 -6.38
N VAL A 159 -4.32 11.99 -6.91
CA VAL A 159 -5.19 10.97 -7.48
C VAL A 159 -4.98 9.67 -6.72
N ILE A 160 -6.04 9.12 -6.13
CA ILE A 160 -6.03 7.80 -5.50
C ILE A 160 -6.68 6.81 -6.44
N THR A 161 -6.00 5.70 -6.69
CA THR A 161 -6.53 4.61 -7.52
C THR A 161 -7.66 3.88 -6.80
N ALA A 162 -8.74 3.63 -7.51
CA ALA A 162 -9.91 2.92 -6.98
C ALA A 162 -9.53 1.61 -6.29
N HIS A 163 -10.16 1.35 -5.15
CA HIS A 163 -10.03 0.13 -4.35
C HIS A 163 -8.62 -0.14 -3.76
N THR A 164 -7.72 0.85 -3.80
CA THR A 164 -6.39 0.79 -3.19
C THR A 164 -6.07 2.12 -2.49
N ASN A 165 -5.06 2.17 -1.63
CA ASN A 165 -4.50 3.43 -1.13
C ASN A 165 -3.33 3.94 -1.98
N GLN A 166 -3.08 3.33 -3.15
CA GLN A 166 -2.07 3.80 -4.08
C GLN A 166 -2.47 5.15 -4.66
N ALA A 167 -1.55 6.10 -4.61
CA ALA A 167 -1.82 7.45 -5.03
C ALA A 167 -0.63 8.11 -5.73
N THR A 168 -0.97 9.17 -6.46
CA THR A 168 -0.01 10.04 -7.13
C THR A 168 -0.34 11.48 -6.78
N ALA A 169 0.64 12.23 -6.27
CA ALA A 169 0.54 13.66 -6.02
C ALA A 169 1.40 14.43 -7.02
N THR A 170 0.78 15.30 -7.81
CA THR A 170 1.47 16.20 -8.73
C THR A 170 1.54 17.58 -8.11
N VAL A 171 2.74 18.06 -7.85
CA VAL A 171 3.00 19.37 -7.28
C VAL A 171 3.42 20.33 -8.40
N ASN A 172 2.63 21.39 -8.61
CA ASN A 172 2.81 22.39 -9.64
C ASN A 172 3.10 23.76 -9.00
N PRO A 173 4.38 24.15 -8.84
CA PRO A 173 4.73 25.46 -8.31
C PRO A 173 4.23 26.59 -9.22
N LYS A 174 3.64 27.66 -8.65
CA LYS A 174 3.05 28.78 -9.43
C LYS A 174 4.12 29.67 -10.10
N PHE A 175 5.31 29.72 -9.53
CA PHE A 175 6.39 30.62 -9.99
C PHE A 175 7.61 29.87 -10.55
N SER A 176 7.48 28.59 -10.83
CA SER A 176 8.55 27.74 -11.35
C SER A 176 7.98 26.68 -12.28
N SER A 177 8.72 26.34 -13.33
CA SER A 177 8.38 25.20 -14.22
C SER A 177 8.82 23.84 -13.63
N ARG A 178 9.20 23.78 -12.39
CA ARG A 178 9.73 22.57 -11.73
C ARG A 178 8.59 21.71 -11.15
N GLN A 179 7.69 21.30 -12.02
CA GLN A 179 6.68 20.30 -11.66
C GLN A 179 7.34 19.00 -11.23
N MET A 180 6.78 18.36 -10.22
CA MET A 180 7.15 17.00 -9.82
C MET A 180 5.92 16.18 -9.49
N THR A 181 6.04 14.87 -9.72
CA THR A 181 5.01 13.88 -9.43
C THR A 181 5.58 12.86 -8.46
N MET A 182 4.93 12.69 -7.33
CA MET A 182 5.28 11.76 -6.26
C MET A 182 4.27 10.62 -6.26
N SER A 183 4.72 9.37 -6.40
CA SER A 183 3.84 8.20 -6.40
C SER A 183 4.18 7.26 -5.26
N GLY A 184 3.15 6.77 -4.60
CA GLY A 184 3.30 5.91 -3.42
C GLY A 184 1.94 5.56 -2.82
N TYR A 185 1.84 5.58 -1.50
CA TYR A 185 0.65 5.17 -0.78
C TYR A 185 0.20 6.24 0.23
N ILE A 186 -1.12 6.42 0.36
CA ILE A 186 -1.70 7.33 1.35
C ILE A 186 -2.05 6.57 2.63
N TYR A 187 -1.69 7.19 3.76
CA TYR A 187 -2.00 6.74 5.11
C TYR A 187 -2.59 7.89 5.93
N PRO A 188 -3.39 7.60 6.99
CA PRO A 188 -3.67 8.60 8.02
C PRO A 188 -2.35 9.13 8.60
N TYR A 189 -2.26 10.44 8.83
CA TYR A 189 -1.01 11.10 9.24
C TYR A 189 -0.40 10.49 10.50
N GLU A 190 -1.23 10.16 11.49
CA GLU A 190 -0.81 9.54 12.76
C GLU A 190 -0.17 8.14 12.61
N SER A 191 -0.49 7.44 11.51
CA SER A 191 0.05 6.10 11.20
C SER A 191 1.14 6.12 10.12
N ALA A 192 1.40 7.28 9.52
CA ALA A 192 2.46 7.45 8.53
C ALA A 192 3.84 7.43 9.18
N GLY A 193 4.80 6.82 8.49
CA GLY A 193 6.19 6.72 8.94
C GLY A 193 7.06 7.90 8.51
N VAL A 194 6.48 9.10 8.33
CA VAL A 194 7.19 10.26 7.79
C VAL A 194 8.16 10.90 8.79
N ILE A 195 9.33 11.29 8.30
CA ILE A 195 10.36 11.98 9.04
C ILE A 195 10.55 13.36 8.39
N GLU A 196 10.07 14.39 9.06
CA GLU A 196 10.16 15.74 8.58
C GLU A 196 11.57 16.32 8.82
N GLY A 197 12.16 16.85 7.77
CA GLY A 197 13.42 17.60 7.86
C GLY A 197 13.17 19.06 8.20
N THR A 198 14.23 19.79 8.49
CA THR A 198 14.12 21.22 8.77
C THR A 198 13.56 21.95 7.55
N SER A 199 12.52 22.76 7.71
CA SER A 199 12.12 23.74 6.70
C SER A 199 13.21 24.77 6.60
N GLY A 200 13.88 24.81 5.42
CA GLY A 200 15.10 25.60 5.28
C GLY A 200 14.81 27.07 5.10
N TYR A 201 15.09 27.87 6.10
CA TYR A 201 15.42 29.27 5.92
C TYR A 201 16.97 29.40 5.85
N TYR A 202 17.49 29.64 4.66
CA TYR A 202 18.84 30.15 4.46
C TYR A 202 18.80 31.35 3.52
#